data_f30528a1a7fc5427aacb447c59b11d48
#
_entry.id   f30528a1a7fc5427aacb447c59b11d48
#
_cell.length_a   1.000
_cell.length_b   1.000
_cell.length_c   1.000
_cell.angle_alpha   90.00
_cell.angle_beta   90.00
_cell.angle_gamma   90.00
#
_symmetry.space_group_name_H-M   'P 1'
#
loop_
_entity.id
_entity.type
_entity.pdbx_description
1 polymer ?
#
loop_
_entity_poly.entity_id
_entity_poly.type
_entity_poly.pdbx_seq_one_letter_code
_entity_poly.pdbx_strand_id
1 'polypeptide(L)'
;WIKVGSIDGEVEEVGLFATKLRGADGTYILAPNSKLWNEPVYNSNRNGMRRNDINFKVAYTNHVDRLLKMLVEIAAAEERVRKDRPPIAFVSDLSDVSMAVTLRYWTSDRDFLKTKIDLTHAAMKRFCEKSTRFPPPAIARQDQADGVETAST
;
A
#
# COMPACT_ATOMS: atom_id res chain seq x y z
N TRP A 1 -0.77 2.52 18.96
CA TRP A 1 -1.86 2.16 18.08
C TRP A 1 -2.21 0.68 18.19
N ILE A 2 -3.48 0.37 18.44
CA ILE A 2 -3.96 -1.01 18.52
C ILE A 2 -5.13 -1.25 17.58
N LYS A 3 -5.25 -2.52 17.15
CA LYS A 3 -6.43 -3.03 16.44
C LYS A 3 -6.93 -4.27 17.14
N VAL A 4 -8.23 -4.30 17.47
CA VAL A 4 -8.93 -5.40 18.16
C VAL A 4 -10.30 -5.57 17.51
N GLY A 5 -10.48 -6.63 16.71
CA GLY A 5 -11.70 -6.80 15.91
C GLY A 5 -11.96 -5.59 15.01
N SER A 6 -13.10 -4.91 15.22
CA SER A 6 -13.47 -3.67 14.51
C SER A 6 -12.92 -2.38 15.13
N ILE A 7 -12.31 -2.45 16.31
CA ILE A 7 -11.73 -1.31 17.02
C ILE A 7 -10.34 -1.07 16.47
N ASP A 8 -10.06 0.15 15.96
CA ASP A 8 -8.76 0.52 15.39
C ASP A 8 -8.44 1.97 15.79
N GLY A 9 -7.40 2.18 16.61
CA GLY A 9 -7.08 3.50 17.11
C GLY A 9 -5.85 3.58 18.03
N GLU A 10 -5.49 4.82 18.31
CA GLU A 10 -4.46 5.17 19.30
C GLU A 10 -5.03 5.11 20.71
N VAL A 11 -4.37 4.40 21.62
CA VAL A 11 -4.76 4.34 23.01
C VAL A 11 -4.38 5.65 23.69
N GLU A 12 -5.36 6.38 24.20
CA GLU A 12 -5.16 7.62 24.95
C GLU A 12 -5.11 7.36 26.46
N GLU A 13 -5.99 6.49 26.97
CA GLU A 13 -6.09 6.21 28.40
C GLU A 13 -6.62 4.79 28.63
N VAL A 14 -6.03 4.08 29.57
CA VAL A 14 -6.52 2.77 30.04
C VAL A 14 -7.14 2.96 31.41
N GLY A 15 -8.47 2.94 31.47
CA GLY A 15 -9.24 3.01 32.71
C GLY A 15 -9.50 1.63 33.30
N LEU A 16 -10.16 1.60 34.47
CA LEU A 16 -10.48 0.36 35.18
C LEU A 16 -11.45 -0.55 34.40
N PHE A 17 -12.48 0.02 33.77
CA PHE A 17 -13.53 -0.71 33.07
C PHE A 17 -13.51 -0.55 31.55
N ALA A 18 -12.93 0.53 31.07
CA ALA A 18 -12.89 0.86 29.66
C ALA A 18 -11.58 1.56 29.29
N THR A 19 -11.17 1.38 28.04
CA THR A 19 -10.03 2.04 27.40
C THR A 19 -10.54 3.09 26.43
N LYS A 20 -9.96 4.29 26.49
CA LYS A 20 -10.23 5.39 25.55
C LYS A 20 -9.24 5.30 24.40
N LEU A 21 -9.75 5.35 23.19
CA LEU A 21 -8.94 5.37 21.97
C LEU A 21 -9.38 6.50 21.06
N ARG A 22 -8.48 6.93 20.19
CA ARG A 22 -8.73 7.88 19.11
C ARG A 22 -8.48 7.23 17.78
N GLY A 23 -9.50 7.21 16.91
CA GLY A 23 -9.40 6.78 15.53
C GLY A 23 -8.51 7.68 14.68
N ALA A 24 -8.09 7.20 13.50
CA ALA A 24 -7.27 7.97 12.56
C ALA A 24 -7.96 9.24 12.03
N ASP A 25 -9.28 9.24 12.00
CA ASP A 25 -10.16 10.35 11.61
C ASP A 25 -10.52 11.29 12.77
N GLY A 26 -9.96 11.05 13.99
CA GLY A 26 -10.27 11.79 15.20
C GLY A 26 -11.47 11.25 15.98
N THR A 27 -12.11 10.16 15.54
CA THR A 27 -13.24 9.56 16.25
C THR A 27 -12.84 9.11 17.64
N TYR A 28 -13.62 9.53 18.64
CA TYR A 28 -13.49 9.05 20.02
C TYR A 28 -14.11 7.66 20.16
N ILE A 29 -13.33 6.72 20.68
CA ILE A 29 -13.75 5.33 20.87
C ILE A 29 -13.59 4.98 22.34
N LEU A 30 -14.70 4.58 22.99
CA LEU A 30 -14.70 4.04 24.35
C LEU A 30 -14.95 2.53 24.29
N ALA A 31 -13.93 1.74 24.52
CA ALA A 31 -13.99 0.29 24.45
C ALA A 31 -14.00 -0.33 25.84
N PRO A 32 -15.02 -1.13 26.22
CA PRO A 32 -14.98 -1.93 27.43
C PRO A 32 -13.75 -2.84 27.45
N ASN A 33 -13.02 -2.89 28.57
CA ASN A 33 -11.81 -3.71 28.68
C ASN A 33 -12.09 -5.20 28.41
N SER A 34 -13.28 -5.69 28.78
CA SER A 34 -13.71 -7.06 28.47
C SER A 34 -13.71 -7.39 26.99
N LYS A 35 -14.08 -6.44 26.11
CA LYS A 35 -14.01 -6.62 24.66
C LYS A 35 -12.56 -6.71 24.17
N LEU A 36 -11.67 -5.91 24.73
CA LEU A 36 -10.27 -5.90 24.32
C LEU A 36 -9.54 -7.17 24.77
N TRP A 37 -9.93 -7.80 25.88
CA TRP A 37 -9.32 -9.03 26.39
C TRP A 37 -9.79 -10.31 25.69
N ASN A 38 -10.96 -10.31 25.10
CA ASN A 38 -11.56 -11.49 24.48
C ASN A 38 -11.15 -11.71 23.03
N GLU A 39 -10.39 -10.78 22.43
CA GLU A 39 -9.94 -10.85 21.05
C GLU A 39 -8.42 -10.59 20.94
N PRO A 40 -7.77 -11.07 19.87
CA PRO A 40 -6.36 -10.77 19.63
C PRO A 40 -6.10 -9.28 19.50
N VAL A 41 -5.12 -8.76 20.27
CA VAL A 41 -4.69 -7.36 20.22
C VAL A 41 -3.50 -7.23 19.28
N TYR A 42 -3.67 -6.52 18.18
CA TYR A 42 -2.60 -6.17 17.25
C TYR A 42 -2.03 -4.80 17.63
N ASN A 43 -0.83 -4.77 18.22
CA ASN A 43 -0.15 -3.53 18.56
C ASN A 43 0.89 -3.18 17.49
N SER A 44 0.62 -2.11 16.74
CA SER A 44 1.46 -1.71 15.62
C SER A 44 2.78 -1.05 16.03
N ASN A 45 2.84 -0.45 17.22
CA ASN A 45 3.97 0.39 17.67
C ASN A 45 4.96 -0.34 18.58
N ARG A 46 4.56 -1.47 19.18
CA ARG A 46 5.36 -2.17 20.18
C ARG A 46 6.76 -2.56 19.69
N ASN A 47 6.88 -2.94 18.42
CA ASN A 47 8.14 -3.41 17.84
C ASN A 47 8.98 -2.27 17.26
N GLY A 48 8.50 -1.03 17.27
CA GLY A 48 9.20 0.18 16.81
C GLY A 48 9.50 0.22 15.30
N MET A 49 9.14 -0.83 14.55
CA MET A 49 9.35 -0.90 13.10
C MET A 49 8.16 -1.57 12.40
N ARG A 50 7.85 -1.12 11.19
CA ARG A 50 6.76 -1.64 10.38
C ARG A 50 7.21 -1.93 8.95
N ARG A 51 6.64 -3.00 8.38
CA ARG A 51 6.78 -3.32 6.97
C ARG A 51 5.76 -2.53 6.16
N ASN A 52 6.22 -1.91 5.09
CA ASN A 52 5.41 -1.32 4.05
C ASN A 52 5.45 -2.17 2.79
N ASP A 53 4.30 -2.37 2.19
CA ASP A 53 4.15 -2.97 0.86
C ASP A 53 3.38 -1.94 -0.01
N ILE A 54 4.03 -1.44 -1.08
CA ILE A 54 3.41 -0.55 -2.05
C ILE A 54 3.19 -1.33 -3.34
N ASN A 55 1.94 -1.40 -3.79
CA ASN A 55 1.56 -2.14 -4.99
C ASN A 55 1.36 -1.17 -6.15
N PHE A 56 2.04 -1.41 -7.26
CA PHE A 56 1.89 -0.69 -8.52
C PHE A 56 1.32 -1.63 -9.57
N LYS A 57 0.25 -1.21 -10.25
CA LYS A 57 -0.25 -1.90 -11.44
C LYS A 57 0.37 -1.26 -12.67
N VAL A 58 1.10 -2.03 -13.46
CA VAL A 58 1.78 -1.59 -14.67
C VAL A 58 1.42 -2.47 -15.85
N ALA A 59 1.39 -1.90 -17.05
CA ALA A 59 1.23 -2.70 -18.27
C ALA A 59 2.42 -3.65 -18.45
N TYR A 60 2.22 -4.75 -19.16
CA TYR A 60 3.30 -5.67 -19.49
C TYR A 60 4.45 -4.95 -20.18
N THR A 61 5.67 -5.25 -19.77
CA THR A 61 6.90 -4.69 -20.33
C THR A 61 7.97 -5.77 -20.42
N ASN A 62 8.80 -5.70 -21.45
CA ASN A 62 9.97 -6.57 -21.61
C ASN A 62 11.13 -6.20 -20.66
N HIS A 63 10.97 -5.15 -19.86
CA HIS A 63 12.03 -4.61 -18.98
C HIS A 63 11.65 -4.70 -17.49
N VAL A 64 11.02 -5.80 -17.08
CA VAL A 64 10.57 -6.01 -15.69
C VAL A 64 11.73 -5.85 -14.70
N ASP A 65 12.87 -6.47 -14.98
CA ASP A 65 14.04 -6.40 -14.09
C ASP A 65 14.54 -4.97 -13.88
N ARG A 66 14.50 -4.16 -14.94
CA ARG A 66 14.87 -2.75 -14.87
C ARG A 66 13.89 -1.95 -14.02
N LEU A 67 12.60 -2.27 -14.10
CA LEU A 67 11.55 -1.68 -13.28
C LEU A 67 11.75 -2.03 -11.80
N LEU A 68 11.98 -3.30 -11.50
CA LEU A 68 12.22 -3.77 -10.14
C LEU A 68 13.46 -3.13 -9.53
N LYS A 69 14.57 -3.07 -10.27
CA LYS A 69 15.81 -2.39 -9.83
C LYS A 69 15.57 -0.92 -9.53
N MET A 70 14.86 -0.21 -10.39
CA MET A 70 14.53 1.21 -10.19
C MET A 70 13.73 1.43 -8.89
N LEU A 71 12.74 0.59 -8.59
CA LEU A 71 11.96 0.68 -7.35
C LEU A 71 12.82 0.46 -6.11
N VAL A 72 13.73 -0.54 -6.16
CA VAL A 72 14.68 -0.81 -5.07
C VAL A 72 15.63 0.37 -4.87
N GLU A 73 16.17 0.95 -5.95
CA GLU A 73 17.06 2.11 -5.89
C GLU A 73 16.38 3.33 -5.25
N ILE A 74 15.12 3.61 -5.62
CA ILE A 74 14.34 4.70 -5.02
C ILE A 74 14.17 4.47 -3.52
N ALA A 75 13.82 3.25 -3.10
CA ALA A 75 13.62 2.94 -1.70
C ALA A 75 14.94 2.92 -0.91
N ALA A 76 16.04 2.46 -1.52
CA ALA A 76 17.36 2.43 -0.88
C ALA A 76 17.97 3.83 -0.68
N ALA A 77 17.59 4.80 -1.54
CA ALA A 77 18.02 6.20 -1.41
C ALA A 77 17.27 6.95 -0.30
N GLU A 78 16.16 6.43 0.20
CA GLU A 78 15.37 7.05 1.26
C GLU A 78 15.99 6.74 2.63
N GLU A 79 16.37 7.77 3.38
CA GLU A 79 17.06 7.64 4.68
C GLU A 79 16.23 6.94 5.76
N ARG A 80 14.90 7.09 5.71
CA ARG A 80 13.95 6.49 6.66
C ARG A 80 13.74 5.00 6.42
N VAL A 81 14.19 4.47 5.27
CA VAL A 81 14.15 3.04 4.98
C VAL A 81 15.31 2.35 5.71
N ARG A 82 14.99 1.28 6.40
CA ARG A 82 15.94 0.52 7.22
C ARG A 82 17.00 -0.15 6.37
N LYS A 83 18.27 0.14 6.66
CA LYS A 83 19.43 -0.42 5.94
C LYS A 83 19.77 -1.86 6.36
N ASP A 84 19.41 -2.23 7.61
CA ASP A 84 19.55 -3.59 8.13
C ASP A 84 18.54 -4.58 7.52
N ARG A 85 17.50 -4.06 6.84
CA ARG A 85 16.50 -4.82 6.10
C ARG A 85 16.30 -4.19 4.72
N PRO A 86 17.16 -4.53 3.75
CA PRO A 86 17.15 -3.89 2.44
C PRO A 86 15.78 -4.02 1.76
N PRO A 87 15.37 -2.99 1.01
CA PRO A 87 14.12 -3.03 0.25
C PRO A 87 14.21 -4.09 -0.85
N ILE A 88 13.08 -4.71 -1.16
CA ILE A 88 12.92 -5.66 -2.26
C ILE A 88 11.75 -5.26 -3.13
N ALA A 89 11.85 -5.52 -4.44
CA ALA A 89 10.74 -5.38 -5.37
C ALA A 89 10.55 -6.69 -6.13
N PHE A 90 9.30 -7.08 -6.33
CA PHE A 90 8.94 -8.32 -7.02
C PHE A 90 7.58 -8.21 -7.70
N VAL A 91 7.34 -9.05 -8.70
CA VAL A 91 6.01 -9.19 -9.30
C VAL A 91 5.15 -10.00 -8.36
N SER A 92 4.05 -9.44 -7.89
CA SER A 92 3.16 -10.05 -6.91
C SER A 92 1.93 -10.71 -7.53
N ASP A 93 1.52 -10.26 -8.73
CA ASP A 93 0.36 -10.79 -9.42
C ASP A 93 0.43 -10.51 -10.91
N LEU A 94 -0.23 -11.35 -11.70
CA LEU A 94 -0.34 -11.24 -13.15
C LEU A 94 -1.82 -11.30 -13.54
N SER A 95 -2.28 -10.36 -14.36
CA SER A 95 -3.62 -10.35 -14.93
C SER A 95 -3.53 -10.28 -16.45
N ASP A 96 -4.64 -10.47 -17.17
CA ASP A 96 -4.67 -10.52 -18.65
C ASP A 96 -4.02 -9.32 -19.33
N VAL A 97 -4.03 -8.14 -18.70
CA VAL A 97 -3.60 -6.87 -19.33
C VAL A 97 -2.52 -6.12 -18.55
N SER A 98 -2.18 -6.59 -17.35
CA SER A 98 -1.26 -5.89 -16.46
C SER A 98 -0.58 -6.83 -15.49
N MET A 99 0.52 -6.38 -14.90
CA MET A 99 1.18 -7.02 -13.77
C MET A 99 1.15 -6.11 -12.56
N ALA A 100 1.02 -6.71 -11.38
CA ALA A 100 1.20 -6.02 -10.11
C ALA A 100 2.63 -6.20 -9.64
N VAL A 101 3.28 -5.08 -9.32
CA VAL A 101 4.64 -5.04 -8.77
C VAL A 101 4.57 -4.50 -7.36
N THR A 102 5.14 -5.23 -6.42
CA THR A 102 5.17 -4.83 -5.00
C THR A 102 6.58 -4.38 -4.63
N LEU A 103 6.66 -3.15 -4.09
CA LEU A 103 7.85 -2.66 -3.39
C LEU A 103 7.66 -2.86 -1.89
N ARG A 104 8.52 -3.67 -1.28
CA ARG A 104 8.52 -4.00 0.15
C ARG A 104 9.73 -3.41 0.83
N TYR A 105 9.51 -2.73 1.95
CA TYR A 105 10.56 -2.13 2.76
C TYR A 105 10.14 -1.98 4.22
N TRP A 106 11.09 -1.64 5.08
CA TRP A 106 10.87 -1.45 6.51
C TRP A 106 11.22 -0.03 6.93
N THR A 107 10.40 0.55 7.79
CA THR A 107 10.62 1.89 8.37
C THR A 107 10.41 1.85 9.87
N SER A 108 10.78 2.95 10.54
CA SER A 108 10.30 3.20 11.89
C SER A 108 8.77 3.37 11.87
N ASP A 109 8.13 3.13 12.97
CA ASP A 109 6.69 3.31 13.12
C ASP A 109 6.26 4.77 12.86
N ARG A 110 7.04 5.75 13.33
CA ARG A 110 6.78 7.19 13.16
C ARG A 110 6.82 7.63 11.69
N ASP A 111 7.68 7.01 10.89
CA ASP A 111 7.90 7.36 9.50
C ASP A 111 7.03 6.55 8.52
N PHE A 112 6.26 5.59 9.03
CA PHE A 112 5.52 4.61 8.23
C PHE A 112 4.66 5.24 7.13
N LEU A 113 3.78 6.18 7.49
CA LEU A 113 2.84 6.78 6.54
C LEU A 113 3.55 7.79 5.62
N LYS A 114 4.40 8.64 6.18
CA LYS A 114 5.11 9.67 5.42
C LYS A 114 6.03 9.05 4.37
N THR A 115 6.82 8.06 4.75
CA THR A 115 7.69 7.34 3.81
C THR A 115 6.90 6.65 2.70
N LYS A 116 5.74 6.07 3.03
CA LYS A 116 4.87 5.44 2.03
C LYS A 116 4.40 6.45 0.98
N ILE A 117 3.95 7.62 1.40
CA ILE A 117 3.50 8.69 0.50
C ILE A 117 4.66 9.16 -0.39
N ASP A 118 5.80 9.49 0.21
CA ASP A 118 6.95 10.04 -0.50
C ASP A 118 7.52 9.05 -1.52
N LEU A 119 7.66 7.77 -1.15
CA LEU A 119 8.12 6.73 -2.07
C LEU A 119 7.11 6.44 -3.19
N THR A 120 5.81 6.51 -2.91
CA THR A 120 4.79 6.38 -3.94
C THR A 120 4.91 7.51 -4.96
N HIS A 121 5.06 8.75 -4.51
CA HIS A 121 5.26 9.91 -5.40
C HIS A 121 6.57 9.80 -6.18
N ALA A 122 7.67 9.42 -5.55
CA ALA A 122 8.97 9.24 -6.21
C ALA A 122 8.91 8.16 -7.30
N ALA A 123 8.26 7.03 -7.02
CA ALA A 123 8.05 5.96 -8.00
C ALA A 123 7.20 6.43 -9.17
N MET A 124 6.06 7.13 -8.91
CA MET A 124 5.19 7.69 -9.96
C MET A 124 5.94 8.65 -10.86
N LYS A 125 6.74 9.56 -10.29
CA LYS A 125 7.56 10.49 -11.07
C LYS A 125 8.51 9.76 -12.01
N ARG A 126 9.20 8.72 -11.52
CA ARG A 126 10.11 7.90 -12.32
C ARG A 126 9.39 7.09 -13.40
N PHE A 127 8.16 6.63 -13.14
CA PHE A 127 7.34 5.96 -14.15
C PHE A 127 6.98 6.91 -15.29
N CYS A 128 6.56 8.14 -14.98
CA CYS A 128 6.24 9.16 -15.98
C CYS A 128 7.46 9.52 -16.83
N GLU A 129 8.63 9.73 -16.22
CA GLU A 129 9.88 10.07 -16.92
C GLU A 129 10.34 8.97 -17.88
N LYS A 130 10.08 7.71 -17.56
CA LYS A 130 10.49 6.54 -18.37
C LYS A 130 9.40 6.01 -19.30
N SER A 131 8.32 6.75 -19.52
CA SER A 131 7.18 6.35 -20.37
C SER A 131 6.63 4.97 -20.03
N THR A 132 6.65 4.58 -18.76
CA THR A 132 6.04 3.34 -18.30
C THR A 132 4.52 3.46 -18.43
N ARG A 133 3.93 2.67 -19.34
CA ARG A 133 2.49 2.74 -19.60
C ARG A 133 1.71 2.11 -18.44
N PHE A 134 0.75 2.84 -17.92
CA PHE A 134 -0.27 2.30 -17.04
C PHE A 134 -1.32 1.55 -17.85
N PRO A 135 -1.95 0.49 -17.32
CA PRO A 135 -3.04 -0.16 -18.00
C PRO A 135 -4.15 0.86 -18.30
N PRO A 136 -4.78 0.82 -19.48
CA PRO A 136 -5.90 1.71 -19.78
C PRO A 136 -7.03 1.47 -18.79
N PRO A 137 -7.83 2.51 -18.46
CA PRO A 137 -9.00 2.35 -17.61
C PRO A 137 -9.96 1.33 -18.23
N ALA A 138 -10.59 0.49 -17.43
CA ALA A 138 -11.47 -0.61 -17.85
C ALA A 138 -12.68 -0.17 -18.72
N ILE A 139 -12.96 1.13 -18.79
CA ILE A 139 -14.11 1.72 -19.49
C ILE A 139 -13.93 1.73 -21.03
N ALA A 140 -12.71 1.58 -21.56
CA ALA A 140 -12.45 1.73 -23.00
C ALA A 140 -12.80 0.49 -23.87
N ARG A 141 -13.41 -0.55 -23.32
CA ARG A 141 -13.69 -1.81 -24.06
C ARG A 141 -15.13 -1.99 -24.55
N GLN A 142 -16.06 -1.08 -24.25
CA GLN A 142 -17.47 -1.28 -24.67
C GLN A 142 -17.85 -0.71 -26.03
N ASP A 143 -17.04 0.15 -26.67
CA ASP A 143 -17.46 0.87 -27.87
C ASP A 143 -16.95 0.28 -29.21
N GLN A 144 -16.32 -0.88 -29.23
CA GLN A 144 -15.80 -1.48 -30.49
C GLN A 144 -16.54 -2.73 -30.98
N ALA A 145 -17.61 -3.16 -30.29
CA ALA A 145 -18.35 -4.38 -30.69
C ALA A 145 -19.61 -4.14 -31.54
N ASP A 146 -20.10 -2.91 -31.69
CA ASP A 146 -21.39 -2.65 -32.35
C ASP A 146 -21.32 -1.96 -33.73
N GLY A 147 -20.20 -2.08 -34.41
CA GLY A 147 -19.98 -1.36 -35.67
C GLY A 147 -19.77 -2.22 -36.92
N VAL A 148 -20.35 -3.43 -37.02
CA VAL A 148 -20.39 -4.16 -38.32
C VAL A 148 -21.67 -4.98 -38.39
N GLU A 149 -22.73 -4.38 -38.86
CA GLU A 149 -23.75 -5.09 -39.67
C GLU A 149 -24.79 -4.08 -40.17
N THR A 150 -24.65 -3.58 -41.37
CA THR A 150 -25.75 -3.34 -42.33
C THR A 150 -25.18 -2.71 -43.60
N ALA A 151 -24.88 -3.50 -44.56
CA ALA A 151 -25.01 -3.13 -45.99
C ALA A 151 -24.92 -4.39 -46.85
N SER A 152 -26.05 -5.01 -47.14
CA SER A 152 -26.23 -5.72 -48.40
C SER A 152 -27.72 -5.93 -48.64
N THR A 153 -28.28 -5.11 -49.50
CA THR A 153 -29.24 -5.52 -50.54
C THR A 153 -29.21 -4.49 -51.62
#